data_9b1575c08812245a224244ec1fd9b37a
#
_entry.id   9b1575c08812245a224244ec1fd9b37a
#
_cell.length_a   1.000
_cell.length_b   1.000
_cell.length_c   1.000
_cell.angle_alpha   90.00
_cell.angle_beta   90.00
_cell.angle_gamma   90.00
#
_symmetry.space_group_name_H-M   'P 1'
#
loop_
_entity.id
_entity.type
_entity.pdbx_description
1 polymer ?
#
loop_
_entity_poly.entity_id
_entity_poly.type
_entity_poly.pdbx_seq_one_letter_code
_entity_poly.pdbx_strand_id
1 'polypeptide(L)'
;MKKPFFIIFFIFCSYYNAQANEWKIKNKWKISCGLVDKEALVINGKPKKSFNKNEFKVENVIFKLDSGEVGKCKSDKKPTGGYKYSGRQEITHRLPTGKTIFESTILTSGAPQYRSHFFQIHDGRWSGKPPSMVSVQKDWRVRNQHSNDCFKPKCKQLTYDIFLKPGEKKKFKAEIQYDQKEKSISAKYFLDNKFIIQHLDVPLAKKNADGPYGPNKPYIKIGIYRIGDTGTTTFSYDDIILKNKKE
;
A
#
# COMPACT_ATOMS: atom_id res chain seq x y z
N MET A 1 -28.38 23.82 71.87
CA MET A 1 -28.39 24.24 70.47
C MET A 1 -27.15 23.64 69.79
N LYS A 2 -27.32 22.58 68.97
CA LYS A 2 -26.27 21.91 68.18
C LYS A 2 -26.27 22.49 66.79
N LYS A 3 -25.13 23.09 66.35
CA LYS A 3 -24.98 23.60 64.97
C LYS A 3 -24.65 22.45 64.05
N PRO A 4 -25.28 22.33 62.85
CA PRO A 4 -24.89 21.33 61.89
C PRO A 4 -23.65 21.79 61.13
N PHE A 5 -22.67 20.91 61.06
CA PHE A 5 -21.45 21.04 60.25
C PHE A 5 -21.77 20.64 58.81
N PHE A 6 -21.81 21.61 57.90
CA PHE A 6 -21.94 21.33 56.47
C PHE A 6 -20.59 20.98 55.88
N ILE A 7 -20.38 19.71 55.54
CA ILE A 7 -19.21 19.27 54.80
C ILE A 7 -19.55 19.48 53.30
N ILE A 8 -18.91 20.48 52.69
CA ILE A 8 -18.98 20.70 51.24
C ILE A 8 -17.96 19.77 50.58
N PHE A 9 -18.45 18.71 49.95
CA PHE A 9 -17.65 17.82 49.08
C PHE A 9 -17.41 18.55 47.78
N PHE A 10 -16.18 19.12 47.59
CA PHE A 10 -15.71 19.55 46.28
C PHE A 10 -15.37 18.32 45.47
N ILE A 11 -16.29 17.92 44.58
CA ILE A 11 -16.01 16.94 43.54
C ILE A 11 -15.18 17.68 42.49
N PHE A 12 -13.84 17.52 42.55
CA PHE A 12 -12.98 17.84 41.45
C PHE A 12 -13.26 16.84 40.30
N CYS A 13 -14.20 17.18 39.42
CA CYS A 13 -14.27 16.58 38.10
C CYS A 13 -13.04 17.03 37.33
N SER A 14 -11.94 16.28 37.47
CA SER A 14 -10.82 16.33 36.54
C SER A 14 -11.36 15.89 35.16
N TYR A 15 -11.70 16.88 34.36
CA TYR A 15 -11.89 16.68 32.92
C TYR A 15 -10.53 16.24 32.37
N TYR A 16 -10.31 14.95 32.34
CA TYR A 16 -9.32 14.38 31.44
C TYR A 16 -9.83 14.71 30.03
N ASN A 17 -9.25 15.74 29.44
CA ASN A 17 -9.28 15.94 27.98
C ASN A 17 -8.57 14.75 27.36
N ALA A 18 -9.24 13.62 27.27
CA ALA A 18 -8.89 12.58 26.33
C ALA A 18 -9.03 13.22 24.96
N GLN A 19 -7.94 13.83 24.44
CA GLN A 19 -7.86 14.16 23.03
C GLN A 19 -8.12 12.84 22.31
N ALA A 20 -9.36 12.65 21.89
CA ALA A 20 -9.75 11.52 21.10
C ALA A 20 -8.82 11.56 19.88
N ASN A 21 -7.92 10.60 19.80
CA ASN A 21 -6.97 10.43 18.71
C ASN A 21 -7.76 10.11 17.45
N GLU A 22 -8.34 11.14 16.84
CA GLU A 22 -9.27 11.02 15.75
C GLU A 22 -8.55 10.53 14.49
N TRP A 23 -9.15 9.54 13.82
CA TRP A 23 -8.69 9.07 12.54
C TRP A 23 -8.92 10.14 11.47
N LYS A 24 -7.85 10.61 10.86
CA LYS A 24 -7.93 11.55 9.73
C LYS A 24 -7.95 10.79 8.41
N ILE A 25 -8.97 11.07 7.60
CA ILE A 25 -9.04 10.53 6.24
C ILE A 25 -8.01 11.27 5.37
N LYS A 26 -7.09 10.50 4.78
CA LYS A 26 -6.05 11.03 3.90
C LYS A 26 -6.08 10.29 2.58
N ASN A 27 -6.80 10.82 1.61
CA ASN A 27 -6.97 10.18 0.31
C ASN A 27 -6.35 11.02 -0.82
N LYS A 28 -5.03 11.32 -0.68
CA LYS A 28 -4.28 12.11 -1.65
C LYS A 28 -3.18 11.27 -2.28
N TRP A 29 -3.28 11.06 -3.58
CA TRP A 29 -2.41 10.19 -4.34
C TRP A 29 -1.64 10.92 -5.41
N LYS A 30 -0.49 10.38 -5.81
CA LYS A 30 0.30 10.79 -6.97
C LYS A 30 0.44 9.63 -7.92
N ILE A 31 0.49 9.92 -9.22
CA ILE A 31 0.83 8.91 -10.21
C ILE A 31 2.31 8.55 -10.06
N SER A 32 2.60 7.25 -9.98
CA SER A 32 3.97 6.72 -10.04
C SER A 32 4.48 6.69 -11.47
N CYS A 33 5.75 6.34 -11.65
CA CYS A 33 6.27 6.05 -12.98
C CYS A 33 5.53 4.86 -13.60
N GLY A 34 5.40 4.78 -14.90
CA GLY A 34 4.94 3.58 -15.58
C GLY A 34 3.58 3.66 -16.26
N LEU A 35 2.99 4.84 -16.43
CA LEU A 35 1.87 4.99 -17.35
C LEU A 35 2.33 4.63 -18.76
N VAL A 36 1.79 3.55 -19.28
CA VAL A 36 2.12 3.03 -20.61
C VAL A 36 1.18 3.60 -21.64
N ASP A 37 -0.11 3.65 -21.35
CA ASP A 37 -1.14 4.19 -22.23
C ASP A 37 -2.04 5.19 -21.49
N LYS A 38 -2.62 6.12 -22.27
CA LYS A 38 -3.50 7.18 -21.76
C LYS A 38 -4.83 6.66 -21.23
N GLU A 39 -5.27 5.49 -21.69
CA GLU A 39 -6.55 4.87 -21.30
C GLU A 39 -6.41 3.82 -20.19
N ALA A 40 -5.18 3.46 -19.89
CA ALA A 40 -4.89 2.38 -18.97
C ALA A 40 -5.10 2.72 -17.49
N LEU A 41 -5.32 3.98 -17.15
CA LEU A 41 -5.60 4.44 -15.79
C LEU A 41 -6.90 5.22 -15.73
N VAL A 42 -7.92 4.65 -15.09
CA VAL A 42 -9.21 5.30 -14.84
C VAL A 42 -9.32 5.62 -13.35
N ILE A 43 -9.52 6.89 -13.00
CA ILE A 43 -9.66 7.35 -11.61
C ILE A 43 -11.01 8.01 -11.44
N ASN A 44 -11.80 7.53 -10.48
CA ASN A 44 -13.16 8.00 -10.20
C ASN A 44 -14.01 8.05 -11.49
N GLY A 45 -13.93 6.97 -12.29
CA GLY A 45 -14.65 6.84 -13.57
C GLY A 45 -14.11 7.67 -14.74
N LYS A 46 -13.02 8.43 -14.56
CA LYS A 46 -12.45 9.29 -15.60
C LYS A 46 -11.05 8.83 -16.03
N PRO A 47 -10.81 8.64 -17.35
CA PRO A 47 -9.47 8.33 -17.86
C PRO A 47 -8.47 9.43 -17.52
N LYS A 48 -7.29 9.04 -17.04
CA LYS A 48 -6.17 9.97 -16.80
C LYS A 48 -5.23 10.01 -18.00
N LYS A 49 -5.25 11.15 -18.71
CA LYS A 49 -4.49 11.34 -19.95
C LYS A 49 -3.06 11.87 -19.76
N SER A 50 -2.69 12.32 -18.58
CA SER A 50 -1.37 12.91 -18.36
C SER A 50 -0.82 12.63 -16.99
N PHE A 51 0.53 12.53 -16.93
CA PHE A 51 1.28 12.51 -15.69
C PHE A 51 1.17 13.88 -15.01
N ASN A 52 0.37 13.94 -13.95
CA ASN A 52 0.31 15.14 -13.11
C ASN A 52 1.12 14.87 -11.83
N LYS A 53 2.07 15.74 -11.54
CA LYS A 53 2.85 15.69 -10.29
C LYS A 53 2.02 16.06 -9.06
N ASN A 54 0.85 16.65 -9.26
CA ASN A 54 -0.04 17.08 -8.18
C ASN A 54 -0.76 15.89 -7.55
N GLU A 55 -1.06 16.02 -6.28
CA GLU A 55 -1.88 15.05 -5.56
C GLU A 55 -3.34 15.17 -6.00
N PHE A 56 -4.05 14.06 -6.05
CA PHE A 56 -5.47 13.97 -6.38
C PHE A 56 -6.19 12.99 -5.45
N LYS A 57 -7.48 13.20 -5.27
CA LYS A 57 -8.34 12.31 -4.49
C LYS A 57 -8.71 11.08 -5.33
N VAL A 58 -8.64 9.90 -4.72
CA VAL A 58 -8.98 8.62 -5.36
C VAL A 58 -9.98 7.88 -4.47
N GLU A 59 -11.15 7.61 -5.00
CA GLU A 59 -12.17 6.75 -4.37
C GLU A 59 -12.19 5.39 -5.06
N ASN A 60 -12.11 5.42 -6.38
CA ASN A 60 -12.07 4.22 -7.20
C ASN A 60 -10.98 4.37 -8.27
N VAL A 61 -10.28 3.29 -8.57
CA VAL A 61 -9.26 3.30 -9.61
C VAL A 61 -9.19 1.97 -10.34
N ILE A 62 -9.04 2.04 -11.65
CA ILE A 62 -8.79 0.89 -12.51
C ILE A 62 -7.44 1.06 -13.17
N PHE A 63 -6.61 0.05 -13.05
CA PHE A 63 -5.34 -0.10 -13.73
C PHE A 63 -5.47 -1.19 -14.79
N LYS A 64 -4.93 -0.96 -15.97
CA LYS A 64 -4.91 -1.92 -17.07
C LYS A 64 -3.52 -1.96 -17.69
N LEU A 65 -3.02 -3.15 -17.96
CA LEU A 65 -1.83 -3.38 -18.77
C LEU A 65 -2.19 -4.38 -19.85
N ASP A 66 -2.03 -3.99 -21.10
CA ASP A 66 -2.24 -4.88 -22.23
C ASP A 66 -1.04 -5.80 -22.48
N SER A 67 -1.22 -6.81 -23.32
CA SER A 67 -0.16 -7.72 -23.71
C SER A 67 0.97 -6.95 -24.40
N GLY A 68 2.22 -7.34 -24.13
CA GLY A 68 3.41 -6.70 -24.71
C GLY A 68 3.76 -5.34 -24.11
N GLU A 69 2.93 -4.78 -23.23
CA GLU A 69 3.22 -3.48 -22.62
C GLU A 69 4.38 -3.56 -21.62
N VAL A 70 5.42 -2.80 -21.93
CA VAL A 70 6.59 -2.60 -21.08
C VAL A 70 6.46 -1.29 -20.35
N GLY A 71 6.66 -1.31 -19.04
CA GLY A 71 6.62 -0.10 -18.23
C GLY A 71 7.68 0.93 -18.63
N LYS A 72 7.37 2.22 -18.40
CA LYS A 72 8.27 3.35 -18.72
C LYS A 72 9.32 3.64 -17.65
N CYS A 73 9.27 2.97 -16.49
CA CYS A 73 10.31 3.11 -15.48
C CYS A 73 11.62 2.49 -15.96
N LYS A 74 12.75 3.07 -15.59
CA LYS A 74 14.09 2.52 -15.96
C LYS A 74 14.25 1.05 -15.55
N SER A 75 13.64 0.66 -14.42
CA SER A 75 13.66 -0.73 -13.92
C SER A 75 12.84 -1.70 -14.76
N ASP A 76 11.83 -1.23 -15.49
CA ASP A 76 10.90 -2.10 -16.22
C ASP A 76 11.53 -2.69 -17.49
N LYS A 77 12.58 -2.04 -17.99
CA LYS A 77 13.37 -2.49 -19.15
C LYS A 77 14.43 -3.53 -18.81
N LYS A 78 14.61 -3.86 -17.51
CA LYS A 78 15.58 -4.84 -17.06
C LYS A 78 14.94 -6.21 -16.89
N PRO A 79 15.64 -7.30 -17.24
CA PRO A 79 15.15 -8.64 -16.96
C PRO A 79 14.87 -8.81 -15.46
N THR A 80 13.71 -9.36 -15.12
CA THR A 80 13.30 -9.58 -13.75
C THR A 80 12.71 -10.97 -13.61
N GLY A 81 13.22 -11.78 -12.69
CA GLY A 81 12.71 -13.11 -12.43
C GLY A 81 12.80 -14.08 -13.62
N GLY A 82 13.79 -13.90 -14.51
CA GLY A 82 13.92 -14.69 -15.72
C GLY A 82 13.09 -14.18 -16.91
N TYR A 83 12.30 -13.15 -16.73
CA TYR A 83 11.45 -12.54 -17.77
C TYR A 83 12.08 -11.26 -18.32
N LYS A 84 12.02 -11.09 -19.64
CA LYS A 84 12.64 -9.96 -20.35
C LYS A 84 12.03 -8.61 -19.99
N TYR A 85 10.73 -8.59 -19.65
CA TYR A 85 9.98 -7.36 -19.44
C TYR A 85 9.15 -7.40 -18.16
N SER A 86 8.90 -6.22 -17.62
CA SER A 86 7.88 -5.99 -16.60
C SER A 86 7.00 -4.81 -17.01
N GLY A 87 5.71 -4.91 -16.76
CA GLY A 87 4.75 -3.83 -16.96
C GLY A 87 4.39 -3.19 -15.63
N ARG A 88 4.13 -1.87 -15.64
CA ARG A 88 3.81 -1.15 -14.41
C ARG A 88 2.83 -0.02 -14.63
N GLN A 89 1.80 -0.01 -13.81
CA GLN A 89 0.87 1.10 -13.63
C GLN A 89 0.53 1.25 -12.16
N GLU A 90 0.92 2.34 -11.53
CA GLU A 90 0.80 2.49 -10.09
C GLU A 90 0.52 3.95 -9.69
N ILE A 91 -0.19 4.12 -8.57
CA ILE A 91 -0.28 5.37 -7.84
C ILE A 91 0.36 5.21 -6.47
N THR A 92 0.82 6.34 -5.89
CA THR A 92 1.54 6.36 -4.62
C THR A 92 0.86 7.27 -3.62
N HIS A 93 0.95 6.89 -2.35
CA HIS A 93 0.56 7.73 -1.23
C HIS A 93 1.66 7.73 -0.17
N ARG A 94 2.03 8.93 0.32
CA ARG A 94 3.01 9.07 1.41
C ARG A 94 2.45 8.49 2.70
N LEU A 95 3.25 7.68 3.40
CA LEU A 95 2.94 7.22 4.75
C LEU A 95 3.32 8.31 5.76
N PRO A 96 2.36 8.87 6.49
CA PRO A 96 2.65 9.70 7.65
C PRO A 96 3.09 8.83 8.83
N THR A 97 3.76 9.45 9.79
CA THR A 97 4.09 8.81 11.07
C THR A 97 2.82 8.37 11.81
N GLY A 98 2.92 7.29 12.54
CA GLY A 98 1.83 6.66 13.27
C GLY A 98 1.14 5.56 12.49
N LYS A 99 -0.08 5.24 12.87
CA LYS A 99 -0.86 4.14 12.28
C LYS A 99 -1.62 4.61 11.03
N THR A 100 -1.45 3.87 9.94
CA THR A 100 -2.23 4.04 8.70
C THR A 100 -3.02 2.78 8.43
N ILE A 101 -4.28 2.92 8.06
CA ILE A 101 -5.13 1.84 7.56
C ILE A 101 -5.49 2.15 6.12
N PHE A 102 -5.17 1.21 5.24
CA PHE A 102 -5.64 1.17 3.85
C PHE A 102 -6.66 0.05 3.72
N GLU A 103 -7.82 0.36 3.15
CA GLU A 103 -8.88 -0.61 2.84
C GLU A 103 -9.41 -0.35 1.44
N SER A 104 -9.71 -1.42 0.70
CA SER A 104 -10.37 -1.33 -0.61
C SER A 104 -10.97 -2.67 -0.99
N THR A 105 -12.03 -2.64 -1.78
CA THR A 105 -12.50 -3.81 -2.51
C THR A 105 -11.67 -3.96 -3.78
N ILE A 106 -11.02 -5.10 -3.95
CA ILE A 106 -10.16 -5.41 -5.10
C ILE A 106 -10.84 -6.41 -6.01
N LEU A 107 -10.74 -6.15 -7.32
CA LEU A 107 -11.12 -7.07 -8.38
C LEU A 107 -9.97 -7.17 -9.38
N THR A 108 -9.64 -8.37 -9.83
CA THR A 108 -8.61 -8.59 -10.86
C THR A 108 -9.14 -9.38 -12.04
N SER A 109 -8.51 -9.20 -13.18
CA SER A 109 -8.67 -10.03 -14.35
C SER A 109 -7.32 -10.31 -15.01
N GLY A 110 -7.23 -11.37 -15.79
CA GLY A 110 -6.01 -11.74 -16.52
C GLY A 110 -4.92 -12.32 -15.62
N ALA A 111 -4.50 -13.56 -15.88
CA ALA A 111 -3.48 -14.24 -15.09
C ALA A 111 -2.09 -13.67 -15.35
N PRO A 112 -1.29 -13.39 -14.34
CA PRO A 112 0.11 -13.05 -14.54
C PRO A 112 0.91 -14.30 -14.97
N GLN A 113 1.86 -14.13 -15.89
CA GLN A 113 2.75 -15.22 -16.29
C GLN A 113 3.61 -15.74 -15.13
N TYR A 114 4.01 -14.85 -14.26
CA TYR A 114 4.75 -15.16 -13.04
C TYR A 114 4.06 -14.59 -11.82
N ARG A 115 3.95 -13.27 -11.73
CA ARG A 115 3.24 -12.58 -10.64
C ARG A 115 2.89 -11.15 -10.99
N SER A 116 1.84 -10.63 -10.36
CA SER A 116 1.49 -9.21 -10.39
C SER A 116 1.40 -8.68 -8.96
N HIS A 117 2.24 -7.70 -8.64
CA HIS A 117 2.15 -6.99 -7.38
C HIS A 117 1.02 -5.96 -7.45
N PHE A 118 0.16 -5.97 -6.45
CA PHE A 118 -0.99 -5.05 -6.38
C PHE A 118 -0.92 -4.08 -5.20
N PHE A 119 -0.09 -4.38 -4.19
CA PHE A 119 0.17 -3.51 -3.05
C PHE A 119 1.63 -3.56 -2.64
N GLN A 120 2.23 -2.39 -2.36
CA GLN A 120 3.63 -2.30 -1.99
C GLN A 120 3.82 -1.24 -0.91
N ILE A 121 4.75 -1.49 0.00
CA ILE A 121 5.30 -0.49 0.93
C ILE A 121 6.74 -0.22 0.53
N HIS A 122 7.06 1.04 0.34
CA HIS A 122 8.40 1.52 0.02
C HIS A 122 9.01 2.27 1.19
N ASP A 123 10.33 2.15 1.33
CA ASP A 123 11.13 2.77 2.38
C ASP A 123 11.61 4.19 2.06
N GLY A 124 11.03 4.80 1.03
CA GLY A 124 11.38 6.14 0.57
C GLY A 124 12.32 6.15 -0.63
N ARG A 125 12.82 5.01 -1.12
CA ARG A 125 13.67 4.92 -2.32
C ARG A 125 12.84 4.81 -3.60
N TRP A 126 13.32 5.42 -4.68
CA TRP A 126 12.82 5.14 -6.04
C TRP A 126 13.28 3.78 -6.56
N SER A 127 14.52 3.44 -6.28
CA SER A 127 15.19 2.23 -6.72
C SER A 127 15.37 1.27 -5.54
N GLY A 128 15.38 0.00 -5.85
CA GLY A 128 15.53 -1.06 -4.87
C GLY A 128 14.25 -1.87 -4.67
N LYS A 129 14.36 -2.94 -3.92
CA LYS A 129 13.21 -3.79 -3.60
C LYS A 129 12.41 -3.13 -2.49
N PRO A 130 11.09 -3.00 -2.64
CA PRO A 130 10.24 -2.53 -1.55
C PRO A 130 10.38 -3.44 -0.32
N PRO A 131 10.34 -2.89 0.91
CA PRO A 131 10.31 -3.68 2.13
C PRO A 131 9.22 -4.74 2.15
N SER A 132 8.07 -4.43 1.57
CA SER A 132 6.96 -5.36 1.47
C SER A 132 6.18 -5.20 0.18
N MET A 133 5.82 -6.33 -0.44
CA MET A 133 4.99 -6.38 -1.65
C MET A 133 3.98 -7.52 -1.53
N VAL A 134 2.72 -7.24 -1.83
CA VAL A 134 1.66 -8.26 -1.95
C VAL A 134 1.37 -8.47 -3.43
N SER A 135 1.33 -9.73 -3.84
CA SER A 135 1.18 -10.11 -5.24
C SER A 135 0.22 -11.28 -5.42
N VAL A 136 -0.30 -11.40 -6.63
CA VAL A 136 -1.01 -12.59 -7.13
C VAL A 136 -0.04 -13.38 -8.01
N GLN A 137 0.04 -14.68 -7.79
CA GLN A 137 0.82 -15.62 -8.59
C GLN A 137 0.01 -16.11 -9.80
N LYS A 138 0.67 -16.83 -10.71
CA LYS A 138 0.03 -17.44 -11.89
C LYS A 138 -1.14 -18.37 -11.56
N ASP A 139 -1.14 -18.95 -10.37
CA ASP A 139 -2.17 -19.85 -9.85
C ASP A 139 -3.18 -19.13 -8.94
N TRP A 140 -3.22 -17.79 -9.00
CA TRP A 140 -4.09 -16.89 -8.23
C TRP A 140 -3.85 -16.87 -6.73
N ARG A 141 -2.87 -17.60 -6.22
CA ARG A 141 -2.49 -17.51 -4.81
C ARG A 141 -1.92 -16.15 -4.49
N VAL A 142 -2.34 -15.61 -3.36
CA VAL A 142 -1.78 -14.38 -2.82
C VAL A 142 -0.45 -14.70 -2.15
N ARG A 143 0.56 -13.90 -2.47
CA ARG A 143 1.89 -14.03 -1.92
C ARG A 143 2.37 -12.70 -1.40
N ASN A 144 3.03 -12.71 -0.26
CA ASN A 144 3.82 -11.58 0.19
C ASN A 144 5.30 -11.82 -0.12
N GLN A 145 5.96 -10.78 -0.62
CA GLN A 145 7.39 -10.78 -0.89
C GLN A 145 8.05 -9.67 -0.09
N HIS A 146 9.14 -10.01 0.57
CA HIS A 146 10.03 -9.09 1.27
C HIS A 146 11.22 -8.72 0.43
N SER A 147 11.85 -7.59 0.73
CA SER A 147 13.16 -7.26 0.20
C SER A 147 14.22 -8.22 0.76
N ASN A 148 15.33 -8.36 0.03
CA ASN A 148 16.46 -9.15 0.50
C ASN A 148 17.14 -8.52 1.74
N ASP A 149 16.83 -7.25 2.02
CA ASP A 149 17.32 -6.51 3.19
C ASP A 149 16.51 -6.83 4.45
N CYS A 150 15.44 -7.58 4.30
CA CYS A 150 14.73 -8.20 5.39
C CYS A 150 15.60 -9.35 5.89
N PHE A 151 16.28 -9.12 6.99
CA PHE A 151 17.31 -10.01 7.50
C PHE A 151 16.82 -11.42 7.74
N LYS A 152 17.53 -12.38 7.13
CA LYS A 152 17.38 -13.81 7.43
C LYS A 152 17.40 -14.03 8.96
N PRO A 153 16.56 -14.84 9.51
CA PRO A 153 15.59 -15.79 8.95
C PRO A 153 14.13 -15.31 8.94
N LYS A 154 13.88 -14.03 9.27
CA LYS A 154 12.53 -13.50 9.54
C LYS A 154 11.70 -13.21 8.27
N CYS A 155 12.28 -13.28 7.10
CA CYS A 155 11.63 -12.92 5.84
C CYS A 155 11.41 -14.12 4.94
N LYS A 156 10.67 -15.08 5.44
CA LYS A 156 10.19 -16.16 4.57
C LYS A 156 9.15 -15.60 3.60
N GLN A 157 9.33 -15.91 2.32
CA GLN A 157 8.26 -15.74 1.34
C GLN A 157 7.17 -16.74 1.71
N LEU A 158 6.08 -16.25 2.26
CA LEU A 158 4.96 -17.12 2.62
C LEU A 158 3.93 -17.00 1.51
N THR A 159 3.69 -18.12 0.84
CA THR A 159 2.52 -18.29 -0.03
C THR A 159 1.42 -18.88 0.83
N TYR A 160 0.27 -18.26 0.80
CA TYR A 160 -0.88 -18.73 1.59
C TYR A 160 -1.89 -19.38 0.67
N ASP A 161 -2.70 -20.27 1.22
CA ASP A 161 -3.90 -20.80 0.55
C ASP A 161 -5.03 -19.77 0.55
N ILE A 162 -4.67 -18.55 0.18
CA ILE A 162 -5.58 -17.43 0.00
C ILE A 162 -5.48 -17.02 -1.46
N PHE A 163 -6.63 -16.96 -2.12
CA PHE A 163 -6.73 -16.72 -3.55
C PHE A 163 -7.41 -15.39 -3.84
N LEU A 164 -6.91 -14.71 -4.87
CA LEU A 164 -7.57 -13.57 -5.50
C LEU A 164 -7.83 -13.96 -6.96
N LYS A 165 -8.91 -14.71 -7.18
CA LYS A 165 -9.29 -15.22 -8.50
C LYS A 165 -9.90 -14.12 -9.37
N PRO A 166 -9.80 -14.24 -10.72
CA PRO A 166 -10.40 -13.28 -11.63
C PRO A 166 -11.90 -13.23 -11.46
N GLY A 167 -12.46 -12.03 -11.51
CA GLY A 167 -13.90 -11.80 -11.36
C GLY A 167 -14.42 -11.85 -9.91
N GLU A 168 -13.60 -12.28 -8.94
CA GLU A 168 -13.99 -12.27 -7.53
C GLU A 168 -13.61 -10.95 -6.86
N LYS A 169 -14.61 -10.28 -6.26
CA LYS A 169 -14.37 -9.12 -5.42
C LYS A 169 -13.88 -9.56 -4.04
N LYS A 170 -12.79 -8.98 -3.57
CA LYS A 170 -12.18 -9.27 -2.27
C LYS A 170 -11.90 -7.99 -1.51
N LYS A 171 -12.21 -7.97 -0.22
CA LYS A 171 -11.82 -6.85 0.66
C LYS A 171 -10.37 -7.00 1.07
N PHE A 172 -9.51 -6.09 0.64
CA PHE A 172 -8.12 -6.03 1.07
C PHE A 172 -7.94 -4.95 2.12
N LYS A 173 -7.21 -5.28 3.18
CA LYS A 173 -6.85 -4.35 4.25
C LYS A 173 -5.36 -4.45 4.55
N ALA A 174 -4.72 -3.29 4.69
CA ALA A 174 -3.36 -3.17 5.23
C ALA A 174 -3.38 -2.24 6.44
N GLU A 175 -2.91 -2.73 7.58
CA GLU A 175 -2.63 -1.94 8.78
C GLU A 175 -1.13 -1.71 8.84
N ILE A 176 -0.71 -0.45 8.83
CA ILE A 176 0.70 -0.06 8.72
C ILE A 176 1.04 0.86 9.86
N GLN A 177 2.08 0.53 10.60
CA GLN A 177 2.69 1.38 11.61
C GLN A 177 4.01 1.90 11.08
N TYR A 178 4.16 3.23 10.97
CA TYR A 178 5.43 3.87 10.65
C TYR A 178 5.96 4.59 11.89
N ASP A 179 7.07 4.09 12.40
CA ASP A 179 7.83 4.72 13.46
C ASP A 179 8.97 5.56 12.85
N GLN A 180 8.83 6.87 12.96
CA GLN A 180 9.84 7.80 12.43
C GLN A 180 11.11 7.82 13.29
N LYS A 181 11.00 7.62 14.60
CA LYS A 181 12.11 7.63 15.55
C LYS A 181 13.00 6.40 15.33
N GLU A 182 12.38 5.23 15.30
CA GLU A 182 13.08 3.96 15.06
C GLU A 182 13.35 3.71 13.57
N LYS A 183 12.85 4.56 12.67
CA LYS A 183 12.96 4.42 11.21
C LYS A 183 12.55 3.02 10.75
N SER A 184 11.44 2.54 11.27
CA SER A 184 10.92 1.21 10.98
C SER A 184 9.46 1.23 10.54
N ILE A 185 9.04 0.17 9.85
CA ILE A 185 7.67 -0.04 9.42
C ILE A 185 7.25 -1.43 9.86
N SER A 186 6.09 -1.50 10.51
CA SER A 186 5.37 -2.75 10.75
C SER A 186 4.08 -2.76 9.93
N ALA A 187 3.70 -3.91 9.40
CA ALA A 187 2.49 -4.02 8.60
C ALA A 187 1.79 -5.38 8.80
N LYS A 188 0.45 -5.35 8.79
CA LYS A 188 -0.43 -6.51 8.76
C LYS A 188 -1.33 -6.44 7.55
N TYR A 189 -1.53 -7.57 6.90
CA TYR A 189 -2.38 -7.67 5.72
C TYR A 189 -3.49 -8.68 5.91
N PHE A 190 -4.64 -8.36 5.33
CA PHE A 190 -5.85 -9.19 5.37
C PHE A 190 -6.53 -9.21 4.00
N LEU A 191 -7.12 -10.33 3.65
CA LEU A 191 -8.02 -10.48 2.51
C LEU A 191 -9.31 -11.15 2.99
N ASP A 192 -10.46 -10.52 2.79
CA ASP A 192 -11.76 -10.92 3.35
C ASP A 192 -11.69 -11.22 4.85
N ASN A 193 -11.02 -10.34 5.60
CA ASN A 193 -10.73 -10.47 7.03
C ASN A 193 -9.85 -11.67 7.41
N LYS A 194 -9.41 -12.50 6.46
CA LYS A 194 -8.43 -13.55 6.71
C LYS A 194 -7.05 -12.92 6.80
N PHE A 195 -6.34 -13.20 7.89
CA PHE A 195 -4.99 -12.72 8.08
C PHE A 195 -4.05 -13.35 7.06
N ILE A 196 -3.31 -12.51 6.32
CA ILE A 196 -2.33 -12.96 5.35
C ILE A 196 -0.95 -13.05 5.99
N ILE A 197 -0.43 -11.94 6.53
CA ILE A 197 0.89 -11.87 7.14
C ILE A 197 1.07 -10.61 7.97
N GLN A 198 2.04 -10.66 8.87
CA GLN A 198 2.56 -9.53 9.63
C GLN A 198 4.06 -9.39 9.39
N HIS A 199 4.49 -8.14 9.20
CA HIS A 199 5.88 -7.73 9.25
C HIS A 199 6.09 -6.84 10.44
N LEU A 200 7.15 -7.06 11.20
CA LEU A 200 7.48 -6.26 12.37
C LEU A 200 8.83 -5.59 12.16
N ASP A 201 8.88 -4.31 12.48
CA ASP A 201 10.09 -3.50 12.59
C ASP A 201 11.05 -3.62 11.40
N VAL A 202 10.48 -3.59 10.20
CA VAL A 202 11.27 -3.59 8.98
C VAL A 202 12.00 -2.25 8.88
N PRO A 203 13.34 -2.24 8.92
CA PRO A 203 14.09 -1.00 8.91
C PRO A 203 13.94 -0.27 7.58
N LEU A 204 13.86 1.05 7.64
CA LEU A 204 13.93 1.90 6.47
C LEU A 204 15.37 1.99 5.93
N ALA A 205 15.50 2.39 4.67
CA ALA A 205 16.81 2.61 4.06
C ALA A 205 17.65 3.62 4.85
N LYS A 206 18.90 3.26 5.10
CA LYS A 206 19.82 4.08 5.92
C LYS A 206 20.37 5.31 5.20
N LYS A 207 20.30 5.42 3.87
CA LYS A 207 20.96 6.49 3.08
C LYS A 207 20.00 7.09 2.07
N ASN A 208 20.10 8.43 1.92
CA ASN A 208 19.60 9.34 0.87
C ASN A 208 18.74 8.67 -0.20
N ALA A 209 17.51 8.42 0.15
CA ALA A 209 16.59 7.77 -0.73
C ALA A 209 15.75 8.85 -1.44
N ASP A 210 16.03 9.06 -2.71
CA ASP A 210 15.25 9.98 -3.55
C ASP A 210 13.93 9.35 -4.00
N GLY A 211 12.97 9.32 -3.09
CA GLY A 211 11.62 8.87 -3.40
C GLY A 211 10.71 10.00 -3.88
N PRO A 212 9.47 9.69 -4.31
CA PRO A 212 8.51 10.66 -4.84
C PRO A 212 8.11 11.73 -3.84
N TYR A 213 8.40 11.54 -2.58
CA TYR A 213 8.06 12.43 -1.47
C TYR A 213 9.31 13.03 -0.79
N GLY A 214 10.49 12.82 -1.37
CA GLY A 214 11.78 13.24 -0.83
C GLY A 214 12.46 12.18 0.05
N PRO A 215 13.67 12.49 0.55
CA PRO A 215 14.51 11.54 1.27
C PRO A 215 13.81 10.90 2.47
N ASN A 216 13.99 9.60 2.64
CA ASN A 216 13.53 8.83 3.80
C ASN A 216 12.04 8.98 4.14
N LYS A 217 11.20 9.26 3.16
CA LYS A 217 9.76 9.36 3.33
C LYS A 217 9.10 8.11 2.77
N PRO A 218 8.70 7.15 3.62
CA PRO A 218 8.06 5.93 3.16
C PRO A 218 6.72 6.23 2.50
N TYR A 219 6.31 5.34 1.62
CA TYR A 219 5.07 5.47 0.87
C TYR A 219 4.52 4.10 0.47
N ILE A 220 3.22 4.04 0.25
CA ILE A 220 2.56 2.89 -0.34
C ILE A 220 2.36 3.09 -1.83
N LYS A 221 2.24 1.98 -2.54
CA LYS A 221 1.77 1.92 -3.93
C LYS A 221 0.63 0.94 -4.04
N ILE A 222 -0.34 1.29 -4.86
CA ILE A 222 -1.35 0.37 -5.39
C ILE A 222 -1.32 0.42 -6.91
N GLY A 223 -1.74 -0.67 -7.55
CA GLY A 223 -1.78 -0.75 -8.99
C GLY A 223 -1.33 -2.10 -9.52
N ILE A 224 -0.69 -2.11 -10.67
CA ILE A 224 -0.12 -3.30 -11.30
C ILE A 224 1.39 -3.13 -11.42
N TYR A 225 2.14 -4.07 -10.87
CA TYR A 225 3.51 -4.32 -11.25
C TYR A 225 3.63 -5.78 -11.67
N ARG A 226 3.47 -6.00 -12.98
CA ARG A 226 3.45 -7.32 -13.60
C ARG A 226 4.85 -7.73 -14.02
N ILE A 227 5.22 -8.97 -13.69
CA ILE A 227 6.46 -9.61 -14.15
C ILE A 227 6.08 -10.70 -15.14
N GLY A 228 6.63 -10.61 -16.35
CA GLY A 228 6.25 -11.41 -17.50
C GLY A 228 5.03 -10.84 -18.24
N ASP A 229 4.80 -11.35 -19.43
CA ASP A 229 3.72 -10.92 -20.32
C ASP A 229 2.78 -12.08 -20.65
N THR A 230 1.51 -11.95 -20.32
CA THR A 230 0.49 -12.99 -20.50
C THR A 230 -0.87 -12.47 -20.94
N GLY A 231 -0.88 -11.40 -21.70
CA GLY A 231 -2.13 -10.77 -22.10
C GLY A 231 -2.53 -9.61 -21.20
N THR A 232 -3.76 -9.17 -21.34
CA THR A 232 -4.28 -8.03 -20.57
C THR A 232 -4.49 -8.39 -19.12
N THR A 233 -3.97 -7.55 -18.22
CA THR A 233 -4.16 -7.66 -16.76
C THR A 233 -4.84 -6.39 -16.27
N THR A 234 -5.89 -6.53 -15.48
CA THR A 234 -6.53 -5.39 -14.80
C THR A 234 -6.53 -5.60 -13.29
N PHE A 235 -6.43 -4.51 -12.54
CA PHE A 235 -6.78 -4.42 -11.14
C PHE A 235 -7.67 -3.21 -10.95
N SER A 236 -8.83 -3.42 -10.35
CA SER A 236 -9.67 -2.34 -9.86
C SER A 236 -9.67 -2.31 -8.33
N TYR A 237 -9.75 -1.11 -7.82
CA TYR A 237 -9.86 -0.82 -6.40
C TYR A 237 -11.08 0.08 -6.22
N ASP A 238 -12.08 -0.43 -5.53
CA ASP A 238 -13.30 0.30 -5.21
C ASP A 238 -13.31 0.65 -3.72
N ASP A 239 -13.98 1.74 -3.37
CA ASP A 239 -14.16 2.19 -1.99
C ASP A 239 -12.83 2.37 -1.26
N ILE A 240 -11.88 3.06 -1.89
CA ILE A 240 -10.56 3.28 -1.28
C ILE A 240 -10.70 4.16 -0.03
N ILE A 241 -10.40 3.57 1.10
CA ILE A 241 -10.34 4.23 2.40
C ILE A 241 -8.89 4.26 2.87
N LEU A 242 -8.43 5.47 3.19
CA LEU A 242 -7.11 5.67 3.77
C LEU A 242 -7.24 6.54 5.02
N LYS A 243 -7.03 5.93 6.17
CA LYS A 243 -7.13 6.58 7.47
C LYS A 243 -5.75 6.62 8.13
N ASN A 244 -5.47 7.71 8.81
CA ASN A 244 -4.24 7.86 9.58
C ASN A 244 -4.54 8.36 10.99
N LYS A 245 -3.87 7.78 11.96
CA LYS A 245 -3.84 8.19 13.35
C LYS A 245 -2.41 8.50 13.75
N LYS A 246 -2.16 9.72 14.17
CA LYS A 246 -0.88 10.14 14.71
C LYS A 246 -0.76 9.62 16.15
N GLU A 247 0.37 9.09 16.52
CA GLU A 247 0.74 8.82 17.91
C GLU A 247 1.27 10.06 18.59
#